data_7ec72a1b43f53dbf4651db6dbdedce54
#
_entry.id   7ec72a1b43f53dbf4651db6dbdedce54
#
_cell.length_a   1.000
_cell.length_b   1.000
_cell.length_c   1.000
_cell.angle_alpha   90.00
_cell.angle_beta   90.00
_cell.angle_gamma   90.00
#
_symmetry.space_group_name_H-M   'P 1'
#
loop_
_entity.id
_entity.type
_entity.pdbx_description
1 polymer ?
#
loop_
_entity_poly.entity_id
_entity_poly.type
_entity_poly.pdbx_seq_one_letter_code
_entity_poly.pdbx_strand_id
1 'polypeptide(L)'
;QTGFLSGDMTPGDLVTANRVVLHGPLGWRDVAAVAEGAGLDLSPAARGRIEAARRIVDALVARGIRGYGINTGVGALCDVIIDRDAQQSLSRNILFSHACGVGDPLPAPETRAIMTAQIANFAHGASGIRPETVDALLALLNADILPLVPSRGSVGYLTHGAAIGLVLIGHGEARHGAERLSGREALAR
;
A
#
# COMPACT_ATOMS: atom_id res chain seq x y z
N GLN A 1 44.59 18.76 3.11
CA GLN A 1 43.64 19.89 3.28
C GLN A 1 42.24 19.33 3.13
N THR A 2 41.63 19.09 4.26
CA THR A 2 40.23 18.63 4.42
C THR A 2 39.31 19.84 4.47
N GLY A 3 38.55 20.10 3.42
CA GLY A 3 37.49 21.10 3.40
C GLY A 3 36.15 20.45 3.78
N PHE A 4 35.77 20.52 5.06
CA PHE A 4 34.43 20.26 5.52
C PHE A 4 33.55 21.48 5.17
N LEU A 5 32.62 21.32 4.26
CA LEU A 5 31.58 22.32 4.04
C LEU A 5 30.48 22.10 5.12
N SER A 6 30.57 22.90 6.19
CA SER A 6 29.48 23.13 7.10
C SER A 6 28.47 24.07 6.42
N GLY A 7 27.45 23.53 5.78
CA GLY A 7 26.27 24.30 5.41
C GLY A 7 25.38 24.44 6.63
N ASP A 8 25.29 25.63 7.19
CA ASP A 8 24.33 25.99 8.22
C ASP A 8 22.89 25.84 7.65
N MET A 9 22.18 24.79 8.07
CA MET A 9 20.75 24.65 7.79
C MET A 9 19.97 25.63 8.65
N THR A 10 19.16 26.47 8.02
CA THR A 10 18.29 27.41 8.73
C THR A 10 17.07 26.70 9.30
N PRO A 11 16.43 27.21 10.38
CA PRO A 11 15.21 26.60 10.98
C PRO A 11 14.03 26.46 10.00
N GLY A 12 14.05 27.13 8.85
CA GLY A 12 13.04 26.99 7.79
C GLY A 12 13.25 25.77 6.88
N ASP A 13 14.49 25.25 6.81
CA ASP A 13 14.81 24.09 5.95
C ASP A 13 14.39 22.76 6.57
N LEU A 14 14.08 22.75 7.88
CA LEU A 14 13.62 21.58 8.63
C LEU A 14 12.17 21.19 8.31
N VAL A 15 11.37 22.08 7.73
CA VAL A 15 9.96 21.80 7.40
C VAL A 15 9.81 21.04 6.09
N THR A 16 10.79 21.04 5.20
CA THR A 16 10.82 20.25 3.97
C THR A 16 11.53 18.89 4.14
N ALA A 17 12.13 18.61 5.29
CA ALA A 17 13.04 17.49 5.51
C ALA A 17 12.37 16.22 6.07
N ASN A 18 11.04 16.17 6.24
CA ASN A 18 10.38 15.01 6.86
C ASN A 18 9.67 14.11 5.83
N ARG A 19 10.36 13.79 4.74
CA ARG A 19 9.85 12.87 3.71
C ARG A 19 10.89 11.84 3.35
N VAL A 20 10.45 10.59 3.26
CA VAL A 20 11.25 9.48 2.75
C VAL A 20 10.94 9.29 1.27
N VAL A 21 11.96 9.26 0.41
CA VAL A 21 11.78 8.99 -1.02
C VAL A 21 12.21 7.55 -1.32
N LEU A 22 11.30 6.76 -1.81
CA LEU A 22 11.52 5.35 -2.12
C LEU A 22 12.19 5.20 -3.49
N HIS A 23 13.50 4.99 -3.48
CA HIS A 23 14.30 4.72 -4.68
C HIS A 23 14.49 3.22 -4.94
N GLY A 24 14.64 2.43 -3.87
CA GLY A 24 14.94 1.00 -3.85
C GLY A 24 14.41 0.37 -2.56
N PRO A 25 15.07 -0.69 -2.04
CA PRO A 25 14.72 -1.27 -0.76
C PRO A 25 14.75 -0.25 0.37
N LEU A 26 13.72 -0.24 1.21
CA LEU A 26 13.69 0.58 2.42
C LEU A 26 14.49 -0.07 3.56
N GLY A 27 15.25 0.76 4.27
CA GLY A 27 15.83 0.38 5.54
C GLY A 27 14.80 0.47 6.68
N TRP A 28 15.06 -0.19 7.79
CA TRP A 28 14.18 -0.12 8.96
C TRP A 28 14.04 1.31 9.52
N ARG A 29 15.09 2.15 9.38
CA ARG A 29 15.05 3.57 9.79
C ARG A 29 14.07 4.39 8.97
N ASP A 30 13.97 4.11 7.66
CA ASP A 30 13.02 4.78 6.79
C ASP A 30 11.59 4.42 7.17
N VAL A 31 11.35 3.13 7.43
CA VAL A 31 10.03 2.66 7.91
C VAL A 31 9.69 3.30 9.26
N ALA A 32 10.64 3.37 10.19
CA ALA A 32 10.43 4.01 11.49
C ALA A 32 10.11 5.51 11.33
N ALA A 33 10.84 6.22 10.48
CA ALA A 33 10.58 7.65 10.23
C ALA A 33 9.16 7.88 9.69
N VAL A 34 8.71 7.05 8.73
CA VAL A 34 7.34 7.16 8.20
C VAL A 34 6.31 6.74 9.26
N ALA A 35 6.59 5.75 10.09
CA ALA A 35 5.73 5.35 11.20
C ALA A 35 5.54 6.49 12.20
N GLU A 36 6.57 7.30 12.44
CA GLU A 36 6.58 8.46 13.33
C GLU A 36 6.02 9.73 12.68
N GLY A 37 5.52 9.67 11.44
CA GLY A 37 4.79 10.76 10.80
C GLY A 37 5.48 11.38 9.58
N ALA A 38 6.67 10.92 9.16
CA ALA A 38 7.25 11.37 7.91
C ALA A 38 6.35 11.00 6.73
N GLY A 39 6.35 11.83 5.69
CA GLY A 39 5.72 11.51 4.42
C GLY A 39 6.52 10.47 3.63
N LEU A 40 5.87 9.82 2.66
CA LEU A 40 6.50 8.87 1.75
C LEU A 40 6.24 9.29 0.30
N ASP A 41 7.28 9.24 -0.53
CA ASP A 41 7.19 9.49 -1.96
C ASP A 41 7.83 8.36 -2.76
N LEU A 42 7.36 8.17 -3.99
CA LEU A 42 8.01 7.29 -4.95
C LEU A 42 8.95 8.08 -5.86
N SER A 43 10.18 7.61 -6.03
CA SER A 43 11.04 8.12 -7.08
C SER A 43 10.48 7.75 -8.48
N PRO A 44 10.84 8.50 -9.53
CA PRO A 44 10.46 8.14 -10.90
C PRO A 44 10.87 6.72 -11.29
N ALA A 45 12.03 6.26 -10.82
CA ALA A 45 12.50 4.89 -11.07
C ALA A 45 11.62 3.83 -10.38
N ALA A 46 11.18 4.06 -9.14
CA ALA A 46 10.27 3.16 -8.44
C ALA A 46 8.91 3.10 -9.14
N ARG A 47 8.37 4.25 -9.55
CA ARG A 47 7.14 4.33 -10.33
C ARG A 47 7.24 3.58 -11.65
N GLY A 48 8.33 3.77 -12.38
CA GLY A 48 8.56 3.06 -13.65
C GLY A 48 8.60 1.55 -13.51
N ARG A 49 9.09 1.01 -12.37
CA ARG A 49 9.05 -0.43 -12.10
C ARG A 49 7.61 -0.94 -11.88
N ILE A 50 6.79 -0.19 -11.15
CA ILE A 50 5.37 -0.53 -10.93
C ILE A 50 4.64 -0.58 -12.27
N GLU A 51 4.81 0.45 -13.10
CA GLU A 51 4.19 0.55 -14.42
C GLU A 51 4.65 -0.56 -15.37
N ALA A 52 5.95 -0.90 -15.34
CA ALA A 52 6.49 -1.98 -16.14
C ALA A 52 5.89 -3.33 -15.75
N ALA A 53 5.79 -3.62 -14.46
CA ALA A 53 5.15 -4.84 -13.95
C ALA A 53 3.65 -4.88 -14.31
N ARG A 54 2.95 -3.75 -14.23
CA ARG A 54 1.54 -3.68 -14.63
C ARG A 54 1.35 -4.02 -16.10
N ARG A 55 2.17 -3.46 -16.99
CA ARG A 55 2.11 -3.79 -18.44
C ARG A 55 2.26 -5.28 -18.71
N ILE A 56 3.09 -5.99 -17.94
CA ILE A 56 3.24 -7.44 -18.05
C ILE A 56 1.93 -8.15 -17.70
N VAL A 57 1.28 -7.75 -16.61
CA VAL A 57 -0.01 -8.33 -16.20
C VAL A 57 -1.10 -8.05 -17.24
N ASP A 58 -1.17 -6.82 -17.75
CA ASP A 58 -2.15 -6.46 -18.79
C ASP A 58 -1.95 -7.27 -20.06
N ALA A 59 -0.70 -7.46 -20.49
CA ALA A 59 -0.38 -8.29 -21.65
C ALA A 59 -0.73 -9.77 -21.43
N LEU A 60 -0.49 -10.28 -20.22
CA LEU A 60 -0.83 -11.66 -19.84
C LEU A 60 -2.35 -11.87 -19.89
N VAL A 61 -3.13 -10.96 -19.31
CA VAL A 61 -4.60 -11.01 -19.32
C VAL A 61 -5.14 -10.88 -20.76
N ALA A 62 -4.60 -9.94 -21.56
CA ALA A 62 -5.02 -9.73 -22.93
C ALA A 62 -4.78 -10.96 -23.82
N ARG A 63 -3.74 -11.73 -23.55
CA ARG A 63 -3.38 -12.96 -24.28
C ARG A 63 -4.06 -14.21 -23.73
N GLY A 64 -4.87 -14.11 -22.69
CA GLY A 64 -5.52 -15.24 -22.02
C GLY A 64 -4.53 -16.21 -21.36
N ILE A 65 -3.30 -15.76 -21.08
CA ILE A 65 -2.29 -16.59 -20.41
C ILE A 65 -2.66 -16.69 -18.93
N ARG A 66 -2.69 -17.93 -18.43
CA ARG A 66 -3.02 -18.21 -17.03
C ARG A 66 -1.95 -17.62 -16.09
N GLY A 67 -2.37 -16.82 -15.13
CA GLY A 67 -1.55 -16.28 -14.07
C GLY A 67 -2.23 -16.46 -12.72
N TYR A 68 -1.52 -17.10 -11.76
CA TYR A 68 -2.03 -17.32 -10.40
C TYR A 68 -2.42 -16.00 -9.73
N GLY A 69 -3.66 -15.94 -9.21
CA GLY A 69 -4.18 -14.76 -8.53
C GLY A 69 -4.38 -13.51 -9.42
N ILE A 70 -4.16 -13.65 -10.73
CA ILE A 70 -4.40 -12.61 -11.75
C ILE A 70 -5.72 -12.87 -12.45
N ASN A 71 -5.83 -14.03 -13.13
CA ASN A 71 -7.02 -14.49 -13.82
C ASN A 71 -7.40 -15.92 -13.43
N THR A 72 -6.97 -16.37 -12.26
CA THR A 72 -7.39 -17.60 -11.60
C THR A 72 -7.88 -17.31 -10.21
N GLY A 73 -8.59 -18.25 -9.60
CA GLY A 73 -8.78 -18.26 -8.14
C GLY A 73 -7.45 -18.41 -7.39
N VAL A 74 -7.51 -18.43 -6.08
CA VAL A 74 -6.36 -18.58 -5.17
C VAL A 74 -6.53 -19.85 -4.31
N GLY A 75 -5.42 -20.35 -3.76
CA GLY A 75 -5.43 -21.55 -2.92
C GLY A 75 -5.98 -22.75 -3.70
N ALA A 76 -6.97 -23.45 -3.15
CA ALA A 76 -7.60 -24.62 -3.78
C ALA A 76 -8.29 -24.32 -5.12
N LEU A 77 -8.55 -23.06 -5.42
CA LEU A 77 -9.19 -22.60 -6.66
C LEU A 77 -8.18 -22.10 -7.69
N CYS A 78 -6.89 -22.32 -7.50
CA CYS A 78 -5.83 -21.81 -8.37
C CYS A 78 -5.90 -22.36 -9.81
N ASP A 79 -6.56 -23.48 -10.02
CA ASP A 79 -6.75 -24.10 -11.33
C ASP A 79 -8.00 -23.60 -12.08
N VAL A 80 -8.86 -22.84 -11.41
CA VAL A 80 -10.07 -22.29 -12.00
C VAL A 80 -9.73 -20.97 -12.69
N ILE A 81 -9.83 -20.95 -14.02
CA ILE A 81 -9.71 -19.70 -14.80
C ILE A 81 -11.00 -18.91 -14.60
N ILE A 82 -10.84 -17.64 -14.30
CA ILE A 82 -11.94 -16.71 -14.05
C ILE A 82 -12.14 -15.83 -15.27
N ASP A 83 -13.37 -15.79 -15.77
CA ASP A 83 -13.75 -14.95 -16.88
C ASP A 83 -13.47 -13.47 -16.60
N ARG A 84 -13.20 -12.70 -17.64
CA ARG A 84 -12.80 -11.29 -17.53
C ARG A 84 -13.83 -10.46 -16.73
N ASP A 85 -15.11 -10.71 -16.94
CA ASP A 85 -16.20 -10.00 -16.26
C ASP A 85 -16.30 -10.37 -14.78
N ALA A 86 -15.88 -11.59 -14.42
CA ALA A 86 -15.87 -12.08 -13.05
C ALA A 86 -14.58 -11.68 -12.27
N GLN A 87 -13.50 -11.26 -12.95
CA GLN A 87 -12.23 -10.94 -12.30
C GLN A 87 -12.33 -9.76 -11.31
N GLN A 88 -13.14 -8.76 -11.64
CA GLN A 88 -13.37 -7.64 -10.72
C GLN A 88 -14.10 -8.09 -9.45
N SER A 89 -15.11 -8.93 -9.59
CA SER A 89 -15.83 -9.52 -8.46
C SER A 89 -14.93 -10.43 -7.63
N LEU A 90 -14.06 -11.21 -8.30
CA LEU A 90 -13.07 -12.06 -7.61
C LEU A 90 -12.13 -11.23 -6.72
N SER A 91 -11.52 -10.18 -7.26
CA SER A 91 -10.60 -9.32 -6.51
C SER A 91 -11.27 -8.71 -5.28
N ARG A 92 -12.50 -8.22 -5.45
CA ARG A 92 -13.32 -7.71 -4.35
C ARG A 92 -13.59 -8.79 -3.30
N ASN A 93 -14.03 -9.97 -3.72
CA ASN A 93 -14.36 -11.08 -2.83
C ASN A 93 -13.14 -11.57 -2.06
N ILE A 94 -11.95 -11.56 -2.67
CA ILE A 94 -10.70 -11.89 -2.00
C ILE A 94 -10.46 -10.91 -0.83
N LEU A 95 -10.61 -9.61 -1.04
CA LEU A 95 -10.46 -8.63 0.04
C LEU A 95 -11.44 -8.90 1.19
N PHE A 96 -12.73 -9.11 0.89
CA PHE A 96 -13.74 -9.40 1.91
C PHE A 96 -13.46 -10.70 2.67
N SER A 97 -13.05 -11.76 1.97
CA SER A 97 -12.78 -13.06 2.60
C SER A 97 -11.52 -13.06 3.48
N HIS A 98 -10.56 -12.18 3.20
CA HIS A 98 -9.30 -12.09 3.95
C HIS A 98 -9.31 -11.00 5.02
N ALA A 99 -10.24 -10.05 4.98
CA ALA A 99 -10.39 -9.01 6.01
C ALA A 99 -11.15 -9.55 7.24
N CYS A 100 -10.70 -10.66 7.78
CA CYS A 100 -11.34 -11.39 8.89
C CYS A 100 -10.64 -11.18 10.24
N GLY A 101 -9.77 -10.16 10.35
CA GLY A 101 -9.11 -9.81 11.60
C GLY A 101 -10.08 -9.34 12.66
N VAL A 102 -9.69 -9.50 13.92
CA VAL A 102 -10.48 -9.13 15.11
C VAL A 102 -9.61 -8.36 16.11
N GLY A 103 -10.25 -7.83 17.15
CA GLY A 103 -9.59 -7.07 18.21
C GLY A 103 -9.54 -5.57 17.91
N ASP A 104 -8.94 -4.83 18.83
CA ASP A 104 -8.80 -3.39 18.69
C ASP A 104 -7.90 -3.03 17.50
N PRO A 105 -8.15 -1.88 16.85
CA PRO A 105 -7.28 -1.41 15.78
C PRO A 105 -5.84 -1.18 16.26
N LEU A 106 -4.90 -1.49 15.41
CA LEU A 106 -3.49 -1.18 15.64
C LEU A 106 -3.27 0.33 15.86
N PRO A 107 -2.29 0.73 16.68
CA PRO A 107 -1.84 2.11 16.81
C PRO A 107 -1.48 2.75 15.46
N ALA A 108 -1.55 4.08 15.37
CA ALA A 108 -1.21 4.81 14.15
C ALA A 108 0.18 4.49 13.60
N PRO A 109 1.26 4.49 14.43
CA PRO A 109 2.59 4.19 13.93
C PRO A 109 2.71 2.79 13.30
N GLU A 110 2.05 1.78 13.88
CA GLU A 110 2.07 0.42 13.36
C GLU A 110 1.32 0.32 12.02
N THR A 111 0.15 0.97 11.90
CA THR A 111 -0.59 1.04 10.64
C THR A 111 0.22 1.75 9.56
N ARG A 112 0.87 2.87 9.89
CA ARG A 112 1.75 3.61 8.98
C ARG A 112 2.93 2.73 8.51
N ALA A 113 3.55 1.98 9.43
CA ALA A 113 4.64 1.06 9.11
C ALA A 113 4.20 -0.04 8.14
N ILE A 114 3.00 -0.64 8.36
CA ILE A 114 2.44 -1.66 7.48
C ILE A 114 2.16 -1.09 6.08
N MET A 115 1.53 0.09 6.00
CA MET A 115 1.28 0.76 4.71
C MET A 115 2.59 1.05 3.98
N THR A 116 3.60 1.55 4.69
CA THR A 116 4.95 1.83 4.14
C THR A 116 5.60 0.58 3.58
N ALA A 117 5.60 -0.51 4.34
CA ALA A 117 6.17 -1.78 3.90
C ALA A 117 5.42 -2.33 2.67
N GLN A 118 4.11 -2.17 2.61
CA GLN A 118 3.29 -2.59 1.49
C GLN A 118 3.59 -1.77 0.22
N ILE A 119 3.70 -0.45 0.34
CA ILE A 119 4.11 0.44 -0.77
C ILE A 119 5.52 0.08 -1.25
N ALA A 120 6.45 -0.15 -0.33
CA ALA A 120 7.81 -0.56 -0.67
C ALA A 120 7.83 -1.88 -1.45
N ASN A 121 7.02 -2.86 -1.02
CA ASN A 121 6.87 -4.13 -1.72
C ASN A 121 6.35 -3.94 -3.16
N PHE A 122 5.36 -3.09 -3.36
CA PHE A 122 4.86 -2.76 -4.70
C PHE A 122 5.92 -2.06 -5.57
N ALA A 123 6.71 -1.20 -4.98
CA ALA A 123 7.76 -0.44 -5.65
C ALA A 123 8.95 -1.30 -6.15
N HIS A 124 9.07 -2.55 -5.69
CA HIS A 124 9.99 -3.52 -6.31
C HIS A 124 9.60 -3.86 -7.75
N GLY A 125 8.33 -3.67 -8.14
CA GLY A 125 7.87 -3.94 -9.50
C GLY A 125 7.67 -5.42 -9.81
N ALA A 126 7.30 -6.22 -8.81
CA ALA A 126 7.06 -7.67 -8.97
C ALA A 126 5.58 -8.06 -8.80
N SER A 127 4.72 -7.14 -8.35
CA SER A 127 3.31 -7.46 -8.04
C SER A 127 2.34 -7.28 -9.21
N GLY A 128 2.66 -6.39 -10.17
CA GLY A 128 1.75 -6.00 -11.24
C GLY A 128 0.52 -5.23 -10.77
N ILE A 129 0.57 -4.65 -9.57
CA ILE A 129 -0.49 -3.77 -9.06
C ILE A 129 -0.67 -2.56 -9.98
N ARG A 130 -1.88 -2.01 -10.00
CA ARG A 130 -2.15 -0.77 -10.73
C ARG A 130 -1.47 0.41 -10.06
N PRO A 131 -0.79 1.31 -10.82
CA PRO A 131 -0.18 2.52 -10.27
C PRO A 131 -1.16 3.37 -9.46
N GLU A 132 -2.42 3.50 -9.91
CA GLU A 132 -3.46 4.29 -9.25
C GLU A 132 -3.80 3.75 -7.85
N THR A 133 -3.69 2.43 -7.64
CA THR A 133 -3.89 1.83 -6.32
C THR A 133 -2.77 2.21 -5.35
N VAL A 134 -1.53 2.27 -5.86
CA VAL A 134 -0.39 2.71 -5.06
C VAL A 134 -0.48 4.20 -4.76
N ASP A 135 -0.93 5.01 -5.73
CA ASP A 135 -1.14 6.44 -5.54
C ASP A 135 -2.21 6.72 -4.47
N ALA A 136 -3.33 6.00 -4.49
CA ALA A 136 -4.36 6.10 -3.46
C ALA A 136 -3.83 5.72 -2.07
N LEU A 137 -3.02 4.66 -1.99
CA LEU A 137 -2.41 4.23 -0.73
C LEU A 137 -1.42 5.28 -0.19
N LEU A 138 -0.61 5.88 -1.07
CA LEU A 138 0.29 6.98 -0.73
C LEU A 138 -0.49 8.23 -0.28
N ALA A 139 -1.57 8.56 -0.97
CA ALA A 139 -2.41 9.71 -0.62
C ALA A 139 -3.00 9.55 0.79
N LEU A 140 -3.57 8.39 1.11
CA LEU A 140 -4.09 8.09 2.44
C LEU A 140 -3.00 8.19 3.51
N LEU A 141 -1.82 7.59 3.27
CA LEU A 141 -0.69 7.61 4.21
C LEU A 141 -0.21 9.05 4.47
N ASN A 142 -0.05 9.84 3.41
CA ASN A 142 0.46 11.20 3.49
C ASN A 142 -0.57 12.20 4.05
N ALA A 143 -1.87 11.91 3.92
CA ALA A 143 -2.95 12.67 4.54
C ALA A 143 -3.23 12.25 5.99
N ASP A 144 -2.49 11.28 6.54
CA ASP A 144 -2.72 10.65 7.85
C ASP A 144 -4.14 10.06 7.99
N ILE A 145 -4.71 9.62 6.88
CA ILE A 145 -5.97 8.87 6.85
C ILE A 145 -5.61 7.38 6.92
N LEU A 146 -5.71 6.81 8.10
CA LEU A 146 -5.18 5.48 8.39
C LEU A 146 -6.29 4.44 8.49
N PRO A 147 -6.28 3.39 7.66
CA PRO A 147 -7.20 2.27 7.80
C PRO A 147 -7.17 1.68 9.21
N LEU A 148 -8.33 1.30 9.74
CA LEU A 148 -8.44 0.60 11.00
C LEU A 148 -8.08 -0.87 10.78
N VAL A 149 -6.86 -1.23 11.10
CA VAL A 149 -6.32 -2.57 10.92
C VAL A 149 -6.46 -3.35 12.22
N PRO A 150 -7.22 -4.47 12.25
CA PRO A 150 -7.39 -5.27 13.47
C PRO A 150 -6.08 -5.87 13.96
N SER A 151 -5.88 -5.90 15.27
CA SER A 151 -4.63 -6.35 15.90
C SER A 151 -4.41 -7.86 15.92
N ARG A 152 -5.43 -8.67 15.64
CA ARG A 152 -5.38 -10.14 15.77
C ARG A 152 -5.97 -10.84 14.55
N GLY A 153 -5.49 -12.06 14.30
CA GLY A 153 -6.03 -12.94 13.27
C GLY A 153 -5.29 -12.89 11.93
N SER A 154 -4.20 -12.14 11.84
CA SER A 154 -3.40 -12.12 10.61
C SER A 154 -2.37 -13.25 10.61
N VAL A 155 -2.27 -13.93 9.46
CA VAL A 155 -1.16 -14.84 9.15
C VAL A 155 -0.22 -14.11 8.20
N GLY A 156 0.98 -13.82 8.68
CA GLY A 156 1.83 -12.84 8.00
C GLY A 156 1.14 -11.46 8.01
N TYR A 157 0.94 -10.88 6.83
CA TYR A 157 0.26 -9.58 6.69
C TYR A 157 -1.05 -9.65 5.88
N LEU A 158 -1.53 -10.83 5.54
CA LEU A 158 -2.66 -11.02 4.62
C LEU A 158 -3.93 -10.31 5.11
N THR A 159 -4.32 -10.52 6.36
CA THR A 159 -5.51 -9.88 6.94
C THR A 159 -5.32 -8.37 7.07
N HIS A 160 -4.13 -7.92 7.46
CA HIS A 160 -3.81 -6.49 7.54
C HIS A 160 -3.90 -5.83 6.16
N GLY A 161 -3.29 -6.45 5.13
CA GLY A 161 -3.35 -5.98 3.75
C GLY A 161 -4.79 -5.95 3.21
N ALA A 162 -5.61 -6.94 3.55
CA ALA A 162 -7.02 -6.97 3.17
C ALA A 162 -7.84 -5.87 3.84
N ALA A 163 -7.62 -5.59 5.14
CA ALA A 163 -8.28 -4.50 5.84
C ALA A 163 -7.97 -3.13 5.20
N ILE A 164 -6.69 -2.89 4.84
CA ILE A 164 -6.26 -1.70 4.10
C ILE A 164 -6.93 -1.68 2.72
N GLY A 165 -6.93 -2.81 2.01
CA GLY A 165 -7.54 -2.95 0.69
C GLY A 165 -9.04 -2.68 0.68
N LEU A 166 -9.77 -3.01 1.76
CA LEU A 166 -11.19 -2.66 1.89
C LEU A 166 -11.40 -1.15 1.84
N VAL A 167 -10.56 -0.36 2.52
CA VAL A 167 -10.65 1.11 2.48
C VAL A 167 -10.41 1.62 1.06
N LEU A 168 -9.43 1.08 0.34
CA LEU A 168 -9.13 1.45 -1.04
C LEU A 168 -10.26 1.16 -2.05
N ILE A 169 -11.20 0.29 -1.69
CA ILE A 169 -12.41 0.03 -2.50
C ILE A 169 -13.68 0.64 -1.91
N GLY A 170 -13.55 1.59 -0.97
CA GLY A 170 -14.65 2.33 -0.37
C GLY A 170 -15.42 1.58 0.72
N HIS A 171 -14.83 0.50 1.24
CA HIS A 171 -15.37 -0.30 2.35
C HIS A 171 -14.45 -0.21 3.57
N GLY A 172 -14.82 -0.91 4.66
CA GLY A 172 -14.04 -0.84 5.90
C GLY A 172 -14.08 0.55 6.52
N GLU A 173 -13.15 0.81 7.41
CA GLU A 173 -13.10 2.04 8.19
C GLU A 173 -11.66 2.57 8.25
N ALA A 174 -11.52 3.88 8.40
CA ALA A 174 -10.26 4.57 8.62
C ALA A 174 -10.41 5.58 9.77
N ARG A 175 -9.29 6.09 10.24
CA ARG A 175 -9.25 7.24 11.16
C ARG A 175 -8.46 8.39 10.52
N HIS A 176 -8.84 9.60 10.88
CA HIS A 176 -8.08 10.81 10.64
C HIS A 176 -8.03 11.61 11.95
N GLY A 177 -6.89 11.59 12.64
CA GLY A 177 -6.81 12.02 14.02
C GLY A 177 -7.73 11.22 14.94
N ALA A 178 -8.67 11.89 15.60
CA ALA A 178 -9.69 11.27 16.44
C ALA A 178 -10.98 10.88 15.70
N GLU A 179 -11.14 11.33 14.45
CA GLU A 179 -12.34 11.07 13.65
C GLU A 179 -12.30 9.67 13.03
N ARG A 180 -13.43 8.97 13.06
CA ARG A 180 -13.62 7.68 12.40
C ARG A 180 -14.41 7.90 11.11
N LEU A 181 -13.89 7.36 10.02
CA LEU A 181 -14.40 7.52 8.66
C LEU A 181 -14.78 6.16 8.09
N SER A 182 -15.84 6.09 7.32
CA SER A 182 -16.05 4.97 6.41
C SER A 182 -14.99 4.98 5.31
N GLY A 183 -14.72 3.83 4.67
CA GLY A 183 -13.78 3.76 3.56
C GLY A 183 -14.14 4.71 2.42
N ARG A 184 -15.44 4.94 2.18
CA ARG A 184 -15.91 5.91 1.17
C ARG A 184 -15.57 7.35 1.54
N GLU A 185 -15.78 7.75 2.79
CA GLU A 185 -15.43 9.08 3.28
C GLU A 185 -13.91 9.29 3.27
N ALA A 186 -13.14 8.26 3.62
CA ALA A 186 -11.68 8.29 3.58
C ALA A 186 -11.13 8.56 2.16
N LEU A 187 -11.75 7.99 1.13
CA LEU A 187 -11.35 8.20 -0.26
C LEU A 187 -11.85 9.52 -0.87
N ALA A 188 -12.81 10.19 -0.23
CA ALA A 188 -13.36 11.46 -0.70
C ALA A 188 -12.61 12.68 -0.15
N ARG A 189 -11.66 12.48 0.78
CA ARG A 189 -10.80 13.52 1.36
C ARG A 189 -9.48 13.65 0.64
#